data_d4bdb21f66a8e0fc59b852851011646a
#
_entry.id   d4bdb21f66a8e0fc59b852851011646a
#
_cell.length_a   1.000
_cell.length_b   1.000
_cell.length_c   1.000
_cell.angle_alpha   90.00
_cell.angle_beta   90.00
_cell.angle_gamma   90.00
#
_symmetry.space_group_name_H-M   'P 1'
#
loop_
_entity.id
_entity.type
_entity.pdbx_description
1 polymer ?
#
loop_
_entity_poly.entity_id
_entity_poly.type
_entity_poly.pdbx_seq_one_letter_code
_entity_poly.pdbx_strand_id
1 'polypeptide(L)'
;MKRVLFACKRNSCRSQMAEGFARTLGAGSIEVKSAGLEASNVNSTAVDVMREAGIDISGQTSKPLTDFQPENFDIVISLCGCGVNLPEGWTSRELFEDWFIDDPDGQPIEKFRSARDEIKQRVRELLDSIKASEEALTR
;
A
#
# COMPACT_ATOMS: atom_id res chain seq x y z
N MET A 1 -10.75 -11.26 9.17
CA MET A 1 -9.49 -10.75 8.57
C MET A 1 -9.78 -9.49 7.76
N LYS A 2 -9.15 -8.41 8.07
CA LYS A 2 -9.36 -7.16 7.35
C LYS A 2 -8.72 -7.22 5.96
N ARG A 3 -9.38 -6.60 4.99
CA ARG A 3 -8.90 -6.49 3.62
C ARG A 3 -8.46 -5.07 3.37
N VAL A 4 -7.19 -4.92 2.97
CA VAL A 4 -6.54 -3.62 2.80
C VAL A 4 -6.16 -3.41 1.34
N LEU A 5 -6.50 -2.25 0.79
CA LEU A 5 -6.05 -1.83 -0.54
C LEU A 5 -5.12 -0.63 -0.40
N PHE A 6 -3.93 -0.74 -0.99
CA PHE A 6 -3.03 0.40 -1.14
C PHE A 6 -3.16 0.95 -2.55
N ALA A 7 -3.37 2.24 -2.67
CA ALA A 7 -3.57 2.89 -3.94
C ALA A 7 -2.53 3.98 -4.18
N CYS A 8 -2.08 4.11 -5.42
CA CYS A 8 -1.31 5.27 -5.86
C CYS A 8 -1.64 5.53 -7.33
N LYS A 9 -0.96 6.48 -7.95
CA LYS A 9 -1.33 6.90 -9.30
C LYS A 9 -1.18 5.79 -10.33
N ARG A 10 -0.04 5.08 -10.31
CA ARG A 10 0.31 4.09 -11.34
C ARG A 10 0.50 2.66 -10.84
N ASN A 11 0.37 2.43 -9.55
CA ASN A 11 0.66 1.12 -8.95
C ASN A 11 2.03 0.59 -9.37
N SER A 12 3.03 1.46 -9.34
CA SER A 12 4.38 1.15 -9.82
C SER A 12 5.40 1.07 -8.70
N CYS A 13 5.37 1.98 -7.75
CA CYS A 13 6.41 2.13 -6.73
C CYS A 13 5.84 2.11 -5.31
N ARG A 14 5.23 3.23 -4.87
CA ARG A 14 4.83 3.39 -3.46
C ARG A 14 3.82 2.35 -2.99
N SER A 15 2.76 2.13 -3.74
CA SER A 15 1.75 1.15 -3.36
C SER A 15 2.26 -0.29 -3.46
N GLN A 16 3.20 -0.55 -4.37
CA GLN A 16 3.83 -1.87 -4.48
C GLN A 16 4.70 -2.16 -3.26
N MET A 17 5.46 -1.18 -2.80
CA MET A 17 6.27 -1.33 -1.58
C MET A 17 5.38 -1.53 -0.35
N ALA A 18 4.28 -0.76 -0.25
CA ALA A 18 3.33 -0.92 0.84
C ALA A 18 2.70 -2.32 0.84
N GLU A 19 2.31 -2.82 -0.32
CA GLU A 19 1.77 -4.18 -0.46
C GLU A 19 2.79 -5.21 0.03
N GLY A 20 4.04 -5.08 -0.37
CA GLY A 20 5.11 -6.00 0.04
C GLY A 20 5.31 -6.02 1.55
N PHE A 21 5.39 -4.87 2.19
CA PHE A 21 5.53 -4.80 3.64
C PHE A 21 4.30 -5.36 4.36
N ALA A 22 3.11 -4.97 3.91
CA ALA A 22 1.88 -5.40 4.58
C ALA A 22 1.67 -6.91 4.45
N ARG A 23 1.98 -7.48 3.28
CA ARG A 23 1.88 -8.92 3.07
C ARG A 23 2.84 -9.67 3.98
N THR A 24 4.07 -9.18 4.10
CA THR A 24 5.10 -9.84 4.90
C THR A 24 4.88 -9.65 6.40
N LEU A 25 4.66 -8.40 6.83
CA LEU A 25 4.54 -8.08 8.25
C LEU A 25 3.16 -8.46 8.82
N GLY A 26 2.14 -8.48 7.97
CA GLY A 26 0.77 -8.80 8.35
C GLY A 26 0.31 -10.19 7.94
N ALA A 27 1.25 -11.08 7.60
CA ALA A 27 0.91 -12.43 7.15
C ALA A 27 0.00 -13.15 8.15
N GLY A 28 -1.12 -13.67 7.65
CA GLY A 28 -2.10 -14.37 8.46
C GLY A 28 -3.09 -13.48 9.21
N SER A 29 -2.89 -12.16 9.22
CA SER A 29 -3.78 -11.24 9.94
C SER A 29 -4.56 -10.29 9.03
N ILE A 30 -4.10 -10.07 7.79
CA ILE A 30 -4.79 -9.24 6.81
C ILE A 30 -4.67 -9.83 5.42
N GLU A 31 -5.59 -9.44 4.55
CA GLU A 31 -5.47 -9.63 3.11
C GLU A 31 -5.10 -8.28 2.50
N VAL A 32 -4.15 -8.26 1.56
CA VAL A 32 -3.66 -7.01 1.00
C VAL A 32 -3.60 -7.08 -0.52
N LYS A 33 -4.01 -5.98 -1.14
CA LYS A 33 -3.88 -5.74 -2.57
C LYS A 33 -3.38 -4.32 -2.78
N SER A 34 -2.88 -4.04 -3.98
CA SER A 34 -2.56 -2.68 -4.39
C SER A 34 -3.08 -2.44 -5.80
N ALA A 35 -3.35 -1.19 -6.10
CA ALA A 35 -3.85 -0.78 -7.42
C ALA A 35 -3.50 0.68 -7.68
N GLY A 36 -3.61 1.10 -8.93
CA GLY A 36 -3.40 2.48 -9.32
C GLY A 36 -4.61 3.05 -10.02
N LEU A 37 -4.67 4.37 -10.12
CA LEU A 37 -5.67 5.01 -10.98
C LEU A 37 -5.51 4.52 -12.42
N GLU A 38 -4.28 4.21 -12.81
CA GLU A 38 -3.95 3.50 -14.04
C GLU A 38 -2.88 2.47 -13.75
N ALA A 39 -2.81 1.41 -14.56
CA ALA A 39 -1.78 0.39 -14.42
C ALA A 39 -0.54 0.76 -15.22
N SER A 40 0.62 0.32 -14.75
CA SER A 40 1.88 0.44 -15.49
C SER A 40 2.73 -0.81 -15.23
N ASN A 41 3.98 -0.64 -14.80
CA ASN A 41 4.86 -1.76 -14.46
C ASN A 41 5.42 -1.55 -13.06
N VAL A 42 5.73 -2.63 -12.36
CA VAL A 42 6.42 -2.53 -11.07
C VAL A 42 7.82 -1.95 -11.32
N ASN A 43 8.15 -0.88 -10.59
CA ASN A 43 9.41 -0.16 -10.77
C ASN A 43 10.59 -1.03 -10.34
N SER A 44 11.60 -1.17 -11.20
CA SER A 44 12.76 -2.04 -10.94
C SER A 44 13.59 -1.56 -9.75
N THR A 45 13.72 -0.25 -9.56
CA THR A 45 14.46 0.29 -8.41
C THR A 45 13.69 0.01 -7.11
N ALA A 46 12.37 0.06 -7.15
CA ALA A 46 11.56 -0.32 -6.00
C ALA A 46 11.79 -1.80 -5.64
N VAL A 47 11.86 -2.67 -6.65
CA VAL A 47 12.19 -4.09 -6.43
C VAL A 47 13.54 -4.22 -5.73
N ASP A 48 14.55 -3.47 -6.19
CA ASP A 48 15.90 -3.53 -5.63
C ASP A 48 15.95 -3.08 -4.17
N VAL A 49 15.33 -1.94 -3.85
CA VAL A 49 15.37 -1.43 -2.48
C VAL A 49 14.52 -2.27 -1.51
N MET A 50 13.47 -2.90 -2.01
CA MET A 50 12.70 -3.85 -1.18
C MET A 50 13.52 -5.10 -0.89
N ARG A 51 14.27 -5.57 -1.87
CA ARG A 51 15.17 -6.73 -1.67
C ARG A 51 16.22 -6.42 -0.60
N GLU A 52 16.73 -5.19 -0.55
CA GLU A 52 17.64 -4.75 0.53
C GLU A 52 16.99 -4.93 1.90
N ALA A 53 15.68 -4.75 1.98
CA ALA A 53 14.92 -4.92 3.23
C ALA A 53 14.46 -6.36 3.46
N GLY A 54 14.89 -7.30 2.63
CA GLY A 54 14.54 -8.72 2.76
C GLY A 54 13.19 -9.09 2.18
N ILE A 55 12.62 -8.24 1.34
CA ILE A 55 11.28 -8.47 0.77
C ILE A 55 11.37 -8.48 -0.76
N ASP A 56 10.89 -9.57 -1.37
CA ASP A 56 10.86 -9.72 -2.82
C ASP A 56 9.49 -9.32 -3.36
N ILE A 57 9.43 -8.22 -4.11
CA ILE A 57 8.19 -7.79 -4.76
C ILE A 57 8.23 -8.03 -6.28
N SER A 58 9.24 -8.74 -6.78
CA SER A 58 9.39 -8.97 -8.22
C SER A 58 8.23 -9.76 -8.83
N GLY A 59 7.52 -10.55 -8.03
CA GLY A 59 6.35 -11.30 -8.48
C GLY A 59 5.03 -10.54 -8.42
N GLN A 60 5.04 -9.33 -7.88
CA GLN A 60 3.83 -8.50 -7.82
C GLN A 60 3.56 -7.88 -9.20
N THR A 61 2.30 -7.53 -9.45
CA THR A 61 1.90 -6.96 -10.74
C THR A 61 1.23 -5.61 -10.53
N SER A 62 1.36 -4.74 -11.53
CA SER A 62 0.66 -3.46 -11.54
C SER A 62 -0.76 -3.67 -12.04
N LYS A 63 -1.75 -3.12 -11.33
CA LYS A 63 -3.17 -3.33 -11.61
C LYS A 63 -3.92 -2.00 -11.54
N PRO A 64 -4.93 -1.80 -12.42
CA PRO A 64 -5.78 -0.63 -12.30
C PRO A 64 -6.82 -0.84 -11.21
N LEU A 65 -7.26 0.26 -10.60
CA LEU A 65 -8.28 0.23 -9.55
C LEU A 65 -9.59 -0.41 -10.03
N THR A 66 -9.87 -0.29 -11.34
CA THR A 66 -11.06 -0.87 -11.95
C THR A 66 -11.12 -2.40 -11.93
N ASP A 67 -10.00 -3.06 -11.63
CA ASP A 67 -9.99 -4.52 -11.45
C ASP A 67 -10.62 -4.94 -10.12
N PHE A 68 -10.91 -4.00 -9.24
CA PHE A 68 -11.40 -4.26 -7.88
C PHE A 68 -12.71 -3.53 -7.60
N GLN A 69 -13.44 -4.02 -6.61
CA GLN A 69 -14.66 -3.40 -6.11
C GLN A 69 -14.39 -2.83 -4.71
N PRO A 70 -14.76 -1.58 -4.43
CA PRO A 70 -14.49 -0.99 -3.11
C PRO A 70 -15.17 -1.77 -1.97
N GLU A 71 -16.32 -2.40 -2.23
CA GLU A 71 -17.05 -3.18 -1.24
C GLU A 71 -16.25 -4.38 -0.72
N ASN A 72 -15.23 -4.81 -1.45
CA ASN A 72 -14.39 -5.94 -1.06
C ASN A 72 -13.27 -5.55 -0.09
N PHE A 73 -13.16 -4.26 0.27
CA PHE A 73 -12.09 -3.79 1.14
C PHE A 73 -12.66 -3.06 2.35
N ASP A 74 -12.04 -3.27 3.49
CA ASP A 74 -12.37 -2.60 4.73
C ASP A 74 -11.57 -1.33 4.91
N ILE A 75 -10.34 -1.33 4.43
CA ILE A 75 -9.36 -0.26 4.62
C ILE A 75 -8.76 0.12 3.27
N VAL A 76 -8.72 1.41 2.97
CA VAL A 76 -8.12 1.93 1.75
C VAL A 76 -7.09 2.99 2.12
N ILE A 77 -5.87 2.82 1.67
CA ILE A 77 -4.76 3.74 1.94
C ILE A 77 -4.23 4.28 0.61
N SER A 78 -4.28 5.58 0.42
CA SER A 78 -3.65 6.25 -0.72
C SER A 78 -2.25 6.69 -0.32
N LEU A 79 -1.26 6.50 -1.20
CA LEU A 79 0.14 6.84 -0.91
C LEU A 79 0.66 8.01 -1.74
N CYS A 80 -0.18 8.63 -2.53
CA CYS A 80 0.27 9.69 -3.44
C CYS A 80 -0.32 11.07 -3.12
N GLY A 81 -1.10 11.20 -2.06
CA GLY A 81 -1.87 12.41 -1.84
C GLY A 81 -3.02 12.52 -2.84
N CYS A 82 -3.41 11.43 -3.45
CA CYS A 82 -4.38 11.38 -4.56
C CYS A 82 -5.81 11.08 -4.10
N GLY A 83 -6.08 11.13 -2.81
CA GLY A 83 -7.39 10.78 -2.28
C GLY A 83 -8.53 11.53 -2.95
N VAL A 84 -8.28 12.77 -3.35
CA VAL A 84 -9.28 13.60 -4.05
C VAL A 84 -9.61 13.07 -5.45
N ASN A 85 -8.76 12.23 -6.02
CA ASN A 85 -8.94 11.66 -7.36
C ASN A 85 -9.50 10.24 -7.33
N LEU A 86 -9.70 9.66 -6.15
CA LEU A 86 -10.31 8.33 -6.03
C LEU A 86 -11.82 8.47 -6.08
N PRO A 87 -12.52 7.53 -6.76
CA PRO A 87 -13.97 7.51 -6.71
C PRO A 87 -14.49 7.41 -5.27
N GLU A 88 -15.64 8.01 -4.99
CA GLU A 88 -16.21 8.12 -3.65
C GLU A 88 -16.32 6.78 -2.92
N GLY A 89 -16.68 5.71 -3.63
CA GLY A 89 -16.81 4.39 -3.03
C GLY A 89 -15.53 3.90 -2.35
N TRP A 90 -14.37 4.37 -2.82
CA TRP A 90 -13.07 3.99 -2.24
C TRP A 90 -12.73 4.81 -1.01
N THR A 91 -13.17 6.07 -0.96
CA THR A 91 -12.85 6.97 0.16
C THR A 91 -13.83 6.86 1.31
N SER A 92 -14.94 6.16 1.13
CA SER A 92 -15.99 6.00 2.14
C SER A 92 -15.95 4.65 2.86
N ARG A 93 -14.86 3.89 2.73
CA ARG A 93 -14.71 2.60 3.42
C ARG A 93 -14.54 2.81 4.93
N GLU A 94 -14.55 1.70 5.68
CA GLU A 94 -14.43 1.71 7.14
C GLU A 94 -13.30 2.59 7.63
N LEU A 95 -12.13 2.49 6.97
CA LEU A 95 -11.00 3.38 7.20
C LEU A 95 -10.44 3.82 5.86
N PHE A 96 -10.28 5.12 5.68
CA PHE A 96 -9.55 5.69 4.55
C PHE A 96 -8.49 6.65 5.09
N GLU A 97 -7.24 6.48 4.64
CA GLU A 97 -6.15 7.39 4.96
C GLU A 97 -5.40 7.75 3.69
N ASP A 98 -4.86 8.96 3.65
CA ASP A 98 -4.03 9.42 2.57
C ASP A 98 -2.64 9.70 3.15
N TRP A 99 -1.68 8.79 2.86
CA TRP A 99 -0.31 8.95 3.32
C TRP A 99 0.46 9.75 2.28
N PHE A 100 0.94 10.90 2.67
CA PHE A 100 1.67 11.76 1.76
C PHE A 100 3.13 11.30 1.72
N ILE A 101 3.45 10.46 0.73
CA ILE A 101 4.79 9.93 0.51
C ILE A 101 5.31 10.51 -0.81
N ASP A 102 6.47 11.17 -0.79
CA ASP A 102 7.07 11.71 -2.00
C ASP A 102 7.30 10.60 -3.02
N ASP A 103 7.00 10.89 -4.29
CA ASP A 103 7.22 9.93 -5.38
C ASP A 103 8.70 9.86 -5.72
N PRO A 104 9.37 8.71 -5.52
CA PRO A 104 10.78 8.59 -5.83
C PRO A 104 11.06 8.32 -7.29
N ASP A 105 10.04 8.10 -8.12
CA ASP A 105 10.22 7.78 -9.54
C ASP A 105 11.05 8.85 -10.24
N GLY A 106 12.07 8.44 -10.97
CA GLY A 106 12.98 9.36 -11.65
C GLY A 106 14.03 10.03 -10.74
N GLN A 107 14.04 9.70 -9.45
CA GLN A 107 14.97 10.26 -8.47
C GLN A 107 16.10 9.28 -8.17
N PRO A 108 17.19 9.74 -7.50
CA PRO A 108 18.26 8.84 -7.08
C PRO A 108 17.75 7.74 -6.14
N ILE A 109 18.48 6.63 -6.07
CA ILE A 109 18.09 5.46 -5.28
C ILE A 109 17.86 5.79 -3.80
N GLU A 110 18.57 6.79 -3.25
CA GLU A 110 18.39 7.23 -1.87
C GLU A 110 16.96 7.70 -1.60
N LYS A 111 16.28 8.26 -2.60
CA LYS A 111 14.88 8.67 -2.47
C LYS A 111 13.95 7.46 -2.40
N PHE A 112 14.28 6.40 -3.13
CA PHE A 112 13.54 5.13 -3.02
C PHE A 112 13.73 4.51 -1.63
N ARG A 113 14.94 4.57 -1.09
CA ARG A 113 15.22 4.05 0.26
C ARG A 113 14.46 4.84 1.32
N SER A 114 14.43 6.17 1.20
CA SER A 114 13.69 7.03 2.13
C SER A 114 12.20 6.75 2.08
N ALA A 115 11.62 6.64 0.88
CA ALA A 115 10.21 6.31 0.70
C ALA A 115 9.91 4.93 1.27
N ARG A 116 10.76 3.93 0.99
CA ARG A 116 10.63 2.58 1.53
C ARG A 116 10.57 2.59 3.06
N ASP A 117 11.49 3.29 3.69
CA ASP A 117 11.58 3.30 5.15
C ASP A 117 10.39 4.01 5.79
N GLU A 118 9.91 5.08 5.17
CA GLU A 118 8.72 5.79 5.63
C GLU A 118 7.47 4.91 5.47
N ILE A 119 7.32 4.26 4.34
CA ILE A 119 6.20 3.35 4.07
C ILE A 119 6.21 2.19 5.07
N LYS A 120 7.37 1.63 5.34
CA LYS A 120 7.50 0.55 6.33
C LYS A 120 6.97 0.97 7.70
N GLN A 121 7.35 2.16 8.15
CA GLN A 121 6.91 2.69 9.44
C GLN A 121 5.39 2.89 9.45
N ARG A 122 4.83 3.46 8.40
CA ARG A 122 3.39 3.67 8.28
C ARG A 122 2.62 2.35 8.26
N VAL A 123 3.13 1.35 7.55
CA VAL A 123 2.51 0.02 7.49
C VAL A 123 2.53 -0.63 8.89
N ARG A 124 3.63 -0.53 9.61
CA ARG A 124 3.71 -1.04 10.98
C ARG A 124 2.66 -0.40 11.88
N GLU A 125 2.54 0.91 11.82
CA GLU A 125 1.54 1.64 12.61
C GLU A 125 0.12 1.21 12.25
N LEU A 126 -0.16 0.99 10.95
CA LEU A 126 -1.45 0.52 10.50
C LEU A 126 -1.76 -0.88 11.04
N LEU A 127 -0.79 -1.79 10.97
CA LEU A 127 -0.98 -3.16 11.46
C LEU A 127 -1.20 -3.19 12.97
N ASP A 128 -0.47 -2.36 13.73
CA ASP A 128 -0.66 -2.25 15.17
C ASP A 128 -2.06 -1.71 15.49
N SER A 129 -2.53 -0.74 14.73
CA SER A 129 -3.86 -0.15 14.87
C SER A 129 -4.96 -1.18 14.60
N ILE A 130 -4.80 -1.98 13.55
CA ILE A 130 -5.76 -3.03 13.20
C ILE A 130 -5.81 -4.08 14.33
N LYS A 131 -4.66 -4.51 14.81
CA LYS A 131 -4.56 -5.50 15.89
C LYS A 131 -5.21 -4.99 17.16
N ALA A 132 -4.94 -3.74 17.55
CA ALA A 132 -5.54 -3.14 18.74
C ALA A 132 -7.06 -3.06 18.63
N SER A 133 -7.57 -2.71 17.44
CA SER A 133 -9.00 -2.64 17.18
C SER A 133 -9.67 -4.02 17.28
N GLU A 134 -9.05 -5.05 16.73
CA GLU A 134 -9.56 -6.42 16.81
C GLU A 134 -9.53 -6.95 18.25
N GLU A 135 -8.48 -6.67 19.00
CA GLU A 135 -8.39 -7.06 20.42
C GLU A 135 -9.47 -6.38 21.26
N ALA A 136 -9.78 -5.11 20.98
CA ALA A 136 -10.85 -4.40 21.67
C ALA A 136 -12.22 -5.03 21.42
N LEU A 137 -12.45 -5.56 20.21
CA LEU A 137 -13.71 -6.20 19.85
C LEU A 137 -13.90 -7.57 20.51
N THR A 138 -12.83 -8.22 20.94
CA THR A 138 -12.90 -9.57 21.52
C THR A 138 -12.99 -9.57 23.05
N ARG A 139 -12.96 -8.41 23.68
CA ARG A 139 -13.05 -8.28 25.14
C ARG A 139 -14.47 -8.28 25.67
#